data_b64a9eb6cd02127c89cce9dbbe3f914a
#
_entry.id   b64a9eb6cd02127c89cce9dbbe3f914a
#
_cell.length_a   1.000
_cell.length_b   1.000
_cell.length_c   1.000
_cell.angle_alpha   90.00
_cell.angle_beta   90.00
_cell.angle_gamma   90.00
#
_symmetry.space_group_name_H-M   'P 1'
#
loop_
_entity.id
_entity.type
_entity.pdbx_description
1 polymer ?
#
loop_
_entity_poly.entity_id
_entity_poly.type
_entity_poly.pdbx_seq_one_letter_code
_entity_poly.pdbx_strand_id
1 'polypeptide(L)'
;VMIGDRAQLQPIDAGKSFSLIQSDNPAMARIDTSLRQRTEHMKEAAGLVRAGMFKESFASLGERVVEAGADHDKVTAQKWLELSPEDRERTAIYSSGRAARGELNRMVQQGLKAEGAIQGEGLRLTTLLPAHATREELRYASTYSKGQLLEVTRQNAPGGLVRGRYDVEGIDAKGRVMLRDESGKLIKFDPAAIDPSDKRDALRLSEKHKETIYEGDKIRWTEKDDARGLMKSEEARILGIRDGIVTLENKAGETVELKQNDRMLERMGLAYAINMHQAQGDTRDMAIGEMHSSARHLS
;
A
#
# COMPACT_ATOMS: atom_id res chain seq x y z
N VAL A 1 2.26 -31.11 3.76
CA VAL A 1 0.88 -30.61 3.52
C VAL A 1 1.01 -29.22 2.90
N MET A 2 0.31 -28.98 1.79
CA MET A 2 0.20 -27.65 1.19
C MET A 2 -1.24 -27.16 1.40
N ILE A 3 -1.38 -25.90 1.81
CA ILE A 3 -2.67 -25.24 2.01
C ILE A 3 -2.67 -23.99 1.14
N GLY A 4 -3.74 -23.79 0.37
CA GLY A 4 -3.88 -22.63 -0.49
C GLY A 4 -5.22 -22.63 -1.22
N ASP A 5 -5.49 -21.53 -1.91
CA ASP A 5 -6.69 -21.33 -2.72
C ASP A 5 -6.29 -20.68 -4.05
N ARG A 6 -6.47 -21.39 -5.17
CA ARG A 6 -6.15 -20.87 -6.50
C ARG A 6 -7.13 -19.81 -7.02
N ALA A 7 -8.27 -19.69 -6.37
CA ALA A 7 -9.28 -18.69 -6.73
C ALA A 7 -9.06 -17.34 -6.00
N GLN A 8 -8.10 -17.28 -5.06
CA GLN A 8 -7.69 -16.02 -4.45
C GLN A 8 -6.72 -15.25 -5.34
N LEU A 9 -6.36 -14.03 -4.92
CA LEU A 9 -5.40 -13.20 -5.61
C LEU A 9 -4.10 -13.97 -5.88
N GLN A 10 -3.66 -13.95 -7.14
CA GLN A 10 -2.43 -14.64 -7.54
C GLN A 10 -1.21 -13.97 -6.90
N PRO A 11 -0.14 -14.72 -6.60
CA PRO A 11 1.10 -14.15 -6.11
C PRO A 11 1.66 -13.15 -7.13
N ILE A 12 2.24 -12.05 -6.62
CA ILE A 12 2.85 -11.00 -7.44
C ILE A 12 4.09 -11.54 -8.16
N ASP A 13 4.84 -12.43 -7.50
CA ASP A 13 6.01 -13.08 -8.09
C ASP A 13 5.60 -14.24 -9.01
N ALA A 14 6.41 -14.45 -10.06
CA ALA A 14 6.17 -15.53 -11.01
C ALA A 14 6.23 -16.90 -10.33
N GLY A 15 5.13 -17.66 -10.44
CA GLY A 15 5.08 -19.02 -9.93
C GLY A 15 3.65 -19.54 -9.81
N LYS A 16 3.38 -20.69 -10.41
CA LYS A 16 2.07 -21.38 -10.36
C LYS A 16 2.18 -22.75 -9.71
N SER A 17 3.16 -22.95 -8.82
CA SER A 17 3.48 -24.26 -8.24
C SER A 17 2.27 -24.93 -7.57
N PHE A 18 1.47 -24.18 -6.80
CA PHE A 18 0.28 -24.71 -6.16
C PHE A 18 -0.79 -25.13 -7.19
N SER A 19 -1.00 -24.32 -8.22
CA SER A 19 -1.93 -24.63 -9.30
C SER A 19 -1.49 -25.86 -10.11
N LEU A 20 -0.19 -25.98 -10.39
CA LEU A 20 0.38 -27.15 -11.10
C LEU A 20 0.23 -28.43 -10.28
N ILE A 21 0.54 -28.40 -8.98
CA ILE A 21 0.35 -29.57 -8.10
C ILE A 21 -1.11 -29.98 -8.04
N GLN A 22 -2.04 -29.01 -7.98
CA GLN A 22 -3.47 -29.33 -8.02
C GLN A 22 -3.91 -29.93 -9.35
N SER A 23 -3.27 -29.58 -10.46
CA SER A 23 -3.58 -30.14 -11.80
C SER A 23 -3.20 -31.62 -11.91
N ASP A 24 -2.21 -32.07 -11.14
CA ASP A 24 -1.81 -33.48 -11.05
C ASP A 24 -2.77 -34.34 -10.21
N ASN A 25 -3.90 -33.76 -9.78
CA ASN A 25 -4.96 -34.43 -9.04
C ASN A 25 -4.50 -35.21 -7.78
N PRO A 26 -3.70 -34.63 -6.88
CA PRO A 26 -3.29 -35.27 -5.64
C PRO A 26 -4.48 -35.46 -4.71
N ALA A 27 -4.32 -36.29 -3.67
CA ALA A 27 -5.30 -36.40 -2.61
C ALA A 27 -5.56 -35.02 -1.95
N MET A 28 -6.77 -34.51 -2.08
CA MET A 28 -7.15 -33.18 -1.59
C MET A 28 -8.37 -33.23 -0.68
N ALA A 29 -8.32 -32.43 0.38
CA ALA A 29 -9.52 -32.02 1.12
C ALA A 29 -9.87 -30.57 0.73
N ARG A 30 -11.16 -30.28 0.54
CA ARG A 30 -11.69 -28.96 0.21
C ARG A 30 -12.52 -28.39 1.34
N ILE A 31 -12.40 -27.10 1.58
CA ILE A 31 -13.28 -26.33 2.45
C ILE A 31 -14.11 -25.43 1.52
N ASP A 32 -15.33 -25.84 1.24
CA ASP A 32 -16.21 -25.14 0.27
C ASP A 32 -17.16 -24.14 0.94
N THR A 33 -17.32 -24.20 2.27
CA THR A 33 -18.19 -23.30 3.01
C THR A 33 -17.47 -22.00 3.32
N SER A 34 -18.00 -20.88 2.82
CA SER A 34 -17.52 -19.55 3.20
C SER A 34 -18.20 -19.09 4.48
N LEU A 35 -17.38 -18.82 5.51
CA LEU A 35 -17.84 -18.24 6.78
C LEU A 35 -17.64 -16.71 6.83
N ARG A 36 -16.96 -16.15 5.83
CA ARG A 36 -16.60 -14.73 5.79
C ARG A 36 -17.78 -13.86 5.33
N GLN A 37 -18.53 -14.29 4.31
CA GLN A 37 -19.73 -13.61 3.85
C GLN A 37 -20.90 -13.98 4.75
N ARG A 38 -21.42 -12.98 5.48
CA ARG A 38 -22.50 -13.19 6.45
C ARG A 38 -23.89 -12.92 5.88
N THR A 39 -24.01 -11.99 4.93
CA THR A 39 -25.29 -11.62 4.32
C THR A 39 -25.57 -12.43 3.06
N GLU A 40 -26.85 -12.71 2.78
CA GLU A 40 -27.25 -13.54 1.64
C GLU A 40 -26.80 -12.95 0.31
N HIS A 41 -26.98 -11.64 0.09
CA HIS A 41 -26.52 -10.99 -1.15
C HIS A 41 -24.99 -11.11 -1.36
N MET A 42 -24.19 -11.08 -0.27
CA MET A 42 -22.73 -11.27 -0.40
C MET A 42 -22.36 -12.73 -0.65
N LYS A 43 -23.12 -13.67 -0.11
CA LYS A 43 -22.92 -15.11 -0.41
C LYS A 43 -23.25 -15.40 -1.87
N GLU A 44 -24.34 -14.85 -2.36
CA GLU A 44 -24.77 -14.98 -3.75
C GLU A 44 -23.73 -14.36 -4.69
N ALA A 45 -23.37 -13.09 -4.49
CA ALA A 45 -22.37 -12.40 -5.30
C ALA A 45 -21.02 -13.13 -5.31
N ALA A 46 -20.53 -13.59 -4.16
CA ALA A 46 -19.28 -14.33 -4.06
C ALA A 46 -19.37 -15.70 -4.74
N GLY A 47 -20.52 -16.37 -4.68
CA GLY A 47 -20.79 -17.62 -5.39
C GLY A 47 -20.72 -17.43 -6.89
N LEU A 48 -21.34 -16.39 -7.42
CA LEU A 48 -21.33 -16.04 -8.84
C LEU A 48 -19.91 -15.72 -9.33
N VAL A 49 -19.13 -14.93 -8.56
CA VAL A 49 -17.72 -14.66 -8.89
C VAL A 49 -16.90 -15.95 -8.98
N ARG A 50 -17.08 -16.89 -8.04
CA ARG A 50 -16.39 -18.19 -8.06
C ARG A 50 -16.74 -19.04 -9.28
N ALA A 51 -17.98 -18.89 -9.77
CA ALA A 51 -18.45 -19.54 -10.99
C ALA A 51 -17.99 -18.82 -12.28
N GLY A 52 -17.26 -17.70 -12.18
CA GLY A 52 -16.86 -16.89 -13.33
C GLY A 52 -17.99 -16.01 -13.89
N MET A 53 -19.12 -15.92 -13.20
CA MET A 53 -20.31 -15.16 -13.62
C MET A 53 -20.24 -13.73 -13.06
N PHE A 54 -19.27 -12.95 -13.55
CA PHE A 54 -18.98 -11.61 -13.00
C PHE A 54 -20.14 -10.64 -13.23
N LYS A 55 -20.73 -10.66 -14.43
CA LYS A 55 -21.85 -9.76 -14.78
C LYS A 55 -23.06 -10.01 -13.89
N GLU A 56 -23.39 -11.26 -13.67
CA GLU A 56 -24.50 -11.69 -12.81
C GLU A 56 -24.22 -11.34 -11.35
N SER A 57 -22.97 -11.45 -10.91
CA SER A 57 -22.56 -11.03 -9.58
C SER A 57 -22.78 -9.54 -9.36
N PHE A 58 -22.39 -8.67 -10.29
CA PHE A 58 -22.69 -7.25 -10.22
C PHE A 58 -24.17 -6.98 -10.23
N ALA A 59 -24.93 -7.65 -11.08
CA ALA A 59 -26.38 -7.52 -11.16
C ALA A 59 -27.07 -7.93 -9.86
N SER A 60 -26.59 -8.98 -9.18
CA SER A 60 -27.15 -9.44 -7.88
C SER A 60 -26.92 -8.43 -6.75
N LEU A 61 -25.93 -7.55 -6.85
CA LEU A 61 -25.69 -6.49 -5.88
C LEU A 61 -26.69 -5.31 -6.03
N GLY A 62 -27.34 -5.16 -7.21
CA GLY A 62 -28.39 -4.18 -7.44
C GLY A 62 -27.96 -2.74 -7.14
N GLU A 63 -28.76 -2.03 -6.33
CA GLU A 63 -28.51 -0.62 -5.97
C GLU A 63 -27.20 -0.38 -5.19
N ARG A 64 -26.52 -1.43 -4.76
CA ARG A 64 -25.19 -1.33 -4.14
C ARG A 64 -24.09 -1.07 -5.15
N VAL A 65 -24.38 -1.23 -6.45
CA VAL A 65 -23.49 -0.88 -7.55
C VAL A 65 -23.87 0.52 -8.05
N VAL A 66 -22.94 1.44 -7.97
CA VAL A 66 -23.13 2.84 -8.39
C VAL A 66 -22.20 3.13 -9.56
N GLU A 67 -22.78 3.49 -10.71
CA GLU A 67 -22.02 3.96 -11.87
C GLU A 67 -21.76 5.46 -11.74
N ALA A 68 -20.55 5.83 -11.39
CA ALA A 68 -20.17 7.21 -11.09
C ALA A 68 -19.37 7.91 -12.22
N GLY A 69 -19.06 7.19 -13.30
CA GLY A 69 -18.29 7.75 -14.41
C GLY A 69 -16.93 8.30 -13.97
N ALA A 70 -16.60 9.50 -14.42
CA ALA A 70 -15.33 10.16 -14.08
C ALA A 70 -15.23 10.64 -12.63
N ASP A 71 -16.34 10.74 -11.92
CA ASP A 71 -16.38 11.22 -10.53
C ASP A 71 -16.36 10.07 -9.48
N HIS A 72 -15.98 8.87 -9.89
CA HIS A 72 -15.99 7.68 -9.03
C HIS A 72 -15.22 7.88 -7.71
N ASP A 73 -14.07 8.54 -7.72
CA ASP A 73 -13.30 8.85 -6.51
C ASP A 73 -14.09 9.73 -5.54
N LYS A 74 -14.72 10.80 -6.05
CA LYS A 74 -15.53 11.72 -5.24
C LYS A 74 -16.74 11.02 -4.65
N VAL A 75 -17.46 10.24 -5.49
CA VAL A 75 -18.63 9.48 -5.04
C VAL A 75 -18.24 8.48 -3.97
N THR A 76 -17.12 7.78 -4.14
CA THR A 76 -16.59 6.83 -3.16
C THR A 76 -16.25 7.51 -1.83
N ALA A 77 -15.49 8.62 -1.88
CA ALA A 77 -15.14 9.38 -0.69
C ALA A 77 -16.40 9.92 0.03
N GLN A 78 -17.36 10.48 -0.73
CA GLN A 78 -18.60 10.99 -0.19
C GLN A 78 -19.43 9.89 0.47
N LYS A 79 -19.60 8.74 -0.16
CA LYS A 79 -20.33 7.61 0.40
C LYS A 79 -19.74 7.13 1.73
N TRP A 80 -18.42 7.15 1.86
CA TRP A 80 -17.78 6.82 3.12
C TRP A 80 -17.98 7.93 4.17
N LEU A 81 -17.90 9.21 3.79
CA LEU A 81 -18.12 10.34 4.69
C LEU A 81 -19.57 10.48 5.16
N GLU A 82 -20.55 9.99 4.40
CA GLU A 82 -21.96 9.91 4.79
C GLU A 82 -22.23 8.89 5.91
N LEU A 83 -21.31 7.95 6.16
CA LEU A 83 -21.45 6.98 7.22
C LEU A 83 -21.30 7.62 8.60
N SER A 84 -21.94 7.01 9.60
CA SER A 84 -21.70 7.36 11.01
C SER A 84 -20.22 7.14 11.40
N PRO A 85 -19.67 7.84 12.39
CA PRO A 85 -18.30 7.60 12.85
C PRO A 85 -18.04 6.12 13.21
N GLU A 86 -19.02 5.44 13.81
CA GLU A 86 -18.93 4.02 14.15
C GLU A 86 -18.85 3.14 12.91
N ASP A 87 -19.69 3.40 11.90
CA ASP A 87 -19.67 2.64 10.65
C ASP A 87 -18.42 2.91 9.83
N ARG A 88 -17.84 4.13 9.89
CA ARG A 88 -16.55 4.45 9.26
C ARG A 88 -15.42 3.58 9.81
N GLU A 89 -15.43 3.28 11.12
CA GLU A 89 -14.43 2.38 11.73
C GLU A 89 -14.52 0.95 11.20
N ARG A 90 -15.72 0.52 10.84
CA ARG A 90 -16.02 -0.84 10.37
C ARG A 90 -15.98 -0.98 8.85
N THR A 91 -15.88 0.13 8.12
CA THR A 91 -15.92 0.18 6.65
C THR A 91 -14.55 0.47 6.06
N ALA A 92 -14.04 -0.43 5.22
CA ALA A 92 -12.85 -0.19 4.43
C ALA A 92 -13.20 0.33 3.03
N ILE A 93 -12.39 1.24 2.49
CA ILE A 93 -12.40 1.60 1.07
C ILE A 93 -11.30 0.80 0.37
N TYR A 94 -11.66 0.10 -0.69
CA TYR A 94 -10.72 -0.64 -1.54
C TYR A 94 -10.60 0.03 -2.91
N SER A 95 -9.37 0.40 -3.29
CA SER A 95 -9.06 0.95 -4.60
C SER A 95 -7.80 0.33 -5.18
N SER A 96 -7.80 0.01 -6.46
CA SER A 96 -6.73 -0.74 -7.11
C SER A 96 -5.57 0.12 -7.60
N GLY A 97 -5.78 1.39 -7.92
CA GLY A 97 -4.73 2.30 -8.41
C GLY A 97 -3.98 3.00 -7.29
N ARG A 98 -2.65 3.17 -7.38
CA ARG A 98 -1.88 3.94 -6.39
C ARG A 98 -2.31 5.41 -6.39
N ALA A 99 -2.44 6.01 -7.57
CA ALA A 99 -2.86 7.40 -7.72
C ALA A 99 -4.30 7.60 -7.20
N ALA A 100 -5.23 6.73 -7.58
CA ALA A 100 -6.62 6.77 -7.12
C ALA A 100 -6.71 6.64 -5.58
N ARG A 101 -5.98 5.70 -4.98
CA ARG A 101 -5.91 5.59 -3.51
C ARG A 101 -5.37 6.83 -2.83
N GLY A 102 -4.31 7.43 -3.39
CA GLY A 102 -3.76 8.69 -2.88
C GLY A 102 -4.78 9.81 -2.91
N GLU A 103 -5.54 9.91 -3.99
CA GLU A 103 -6.62 10.89 -4.15
C GLU A 103 -7.77 10.64 -3.18
N LEU A 104 -8.24 9.38 -3.08
CA LEU A 104 -9.27 8.98 -2.13
C LEU A 104 -8.87 9.28 -0.68
N ASN A 105 -7.65 8.91 -0.27
CA ASN A 105 -7.15 9.21 1.07
C ASN A 105 -7.19 10.71 1.35
N ARG A 106 -6.79 11.53 0.38
CA ARG A 106 -6.78 12.99 0.51
C ARG A 106 -8.20 13.57 0.58
N MET A 107 -9.13 13.08 -0.26
CA MET A 107 -10.53 13.53 -0.24
C MET A 107 -11.21 13.19 1.09
N VAL A 108 -11.01 11.96 1.59
CA VAL A 108 -11.56 11.53 2.89
C VAL A 108 -10.96 12.36 4.02
N GLN A 109 -9.65 12.58 4.04
CA GLN A 109 -8.99 13.41 5.04
C GLN A 109 -9.52 14.85 5.02
N GLN A 110 -9.69 15.45 3.83
CA GLN A 110 -10.27 16.79 3.70
C GLN A 110 -11.71 16.86 4.21
N GLY A 111 -12.52 15.84 3.92
CA GLY A 111 -13.89 15.73 4.46
C GLY A 111 -13.91 15.66 5.98
N LEU A 112 -13.09 14.80 6.57
CA LEU A 112 -12.96 14.65 8.03
C LEU A 112 -12.47 15.95 8.68
N LYS A 113 -11.59 16.69 8.02
CA LYS A 113 -11.14 18.00 8.51
C LYS A 113 -12.26 19.02 8.46
N ALA A 114 -13.04 19.04 7.39
CA ALA A 114 -14.19 19.95 7.25
C ALA A 114 -15.29 19.68 8.29
N GLU A 115 -15.47 18.41 8.67
CA GLU A 115 -16.39 17.99 9.74
C GLU A 115 -15.83 18.24 11.17
N GLY A 116 -14.52 18.57 11.31
CA GLY A 116 -13.85 18.71 12.59
C GLY A 116 -13.51 17.38 13.27
N ALA A 117 -13.61 16.26 12.56
CA ALA A 117 -13.27 14.93 13.08
C ALA A 117 -11.76 14.72 13.22
N ILE A 118 -10.96 15.41 12.40
CA ILE A 118 -9.50 15.52 12.55
C ILE A 118 -9.13 16.98 12.78
N GLN A 119 -8.10 17.23 13.62
CA GLN A 119 -7.85 18.57 14.16
C GLN A 119 -6.38 18.99 14.07
N GLY A 120 -6.11 20.23 14.43
CA GLY A 120 -4.78 20.81 14.50
C GLY A 120 -4.25 21.39 13.19
N GLU A 121 -3.04 21.97 13.27
CA GLU A 121 -2.36 22.56 12.11
C GLU A 121 -1.79 21.51 11.14
N GLY A 122 -1.63 20.28 11.64
CA GLY A 122 -1.03 19.18 10.92
C GLY A 122 0.49 19.22 10.89
N LEU A 123 1.09 18.05 10.75
CA LEU A 123 2.52 17.88 10.59
C LEU A 123 2.83 17.50 9.13
N ARG A 124 3.62 18.31 8.45
CA ARG A 124 4.09 18.03 7.10
C ARG A 124 5.28 17.09 7.14
N LEU A 125 5.16 15.96 6.48
CA LEU A 125 6.17 14.91 6.39
C LEU A 125 6.59 14.65 4.95
N THR A 126 7.73 14.00 4.79
CA THR A 126 8.09 13.35 3.53
C THR A 126 7.97 11.86 3.75
N THR A 127 7.02 11.22 3.09
CA THR A 127 6.85 9.77 3.12
C THR A 127 7.52 9.11 1.92
N LEU A 128 7.91 7.86 2.06
CA LEU A 128 8.65 7.09 1.07
C LEU A 128 7.77 5.96 0.54
N LEU A 129 7.46 6.02 -0.74
CA LEU A 129 6.72 4.96 -1.44
C LEU A 129 7.69 4.14 -2.29
N PRO A 130 7.72 2.80 -2.15
CA PRO A 130 8.57 1.96 -2.99
C PRO A 130 8.30 2.20 -4.48
N ALA A 131 9.35 2.37 -5.28
CA ALA A 131 9.23 2.57 -6.72
C ALA A 131 8.81 1.29 -7.47
N HIS A 132 8.69 0.14 -6.77
CA HIS A 132 8.37 -1.19 -7.32
C HIS A 132 9.27 -1.61 -8.49
N ALA A 133 10.51 -1.12 -8.52
CA ALA A 133 11.51 -1.54 -9.48
C ALA A 133 12.03 -2.93 -9.12
N THR A 134 12.00 -3.83 -10.07
CA THR A 134 12.66 -5.13 -9.96
C THR A 134 14.17 -4.95 -9.98
N ARG A 135 14.89 -5.97 -9.53
CA ARG A 135 16.36 -5.93 -9.53
C ARG A 135 16.94 -5.76 -10.93
N GLU A 136 16.30 -6.36 -11.93
CA GLU A 136 16.68 -6.17 -13.34
C GLU A 136 16.43 -4.73 -13.79
N GLU A 137 15.30 -4.13 -13.46
CA GLU A 137 15.02 -2.74 -13.80
C GLU A 137 15.97 -1.76 -13.13
N LEU A 138 16.40 -2.04 -11.90
CA LEU A 138 17.42 -1.20 -11.22
C LEU A 138 18.77 -1.14 -11.94
N ARG A 139 19.04 -2.00 -12.92
CA ARG A 139 20.24 -1.96 -13.77
C ARG A 139 20.19 -0.89 -14.86
N TYR A 140 19.02 -0.32 -15.10
CA TYR A 140 18.83 0.68 -16.14
C TYR A 140 18.75 2.07 -15.53
N ALA A 141 19.54 3.00 -16.06
CA ALA A 141 19.51 4.39 -15.59
C ALA A 141 18.13 5.03 -15.73
N SER A 142 17.34 4.62 -16.73
CA SER A 142 15.98 5.11 -16.97
C SER A 142 14.99 4.80 -15.83
N THR A 143 15.32 3.86 -14.95
CA THR A 143 14.53 3.55 -13.74
C THR A 143 14.64 4.64 -12.68
N TYR A 144 15.72 5.44 -12.72
CA TYR A 144 16.00 6.46 -11.72
C TYR A 144 15.52 7.83 -12.20
N SER A 145 14.80 8.51 -11.33
CA SER A 145 14.30 9.85 -11.58
C SER A 145 14.77 10.82 -10.50
N LYS A 146 15.03 12.07 -10.89
CA LYS A 146 15.43 13.12 -9.94
C LYS A 146 14.39 13.25 -8.82
N GLY A 147 14.86 13.33 -7.59
CA GLY A 147 14.04 13.48 -6.39
C GLY A 147 13.69 12.15 -5.71
N GLN A 148 13.95 11.00 -6.33
CA GLN A 148 13.84 9.70 -5.65
C GLN A 148 14.93 9.54 -4.59
N LEU A 149 14.70 8.60 -3.67
CA LEU A 149 15.66 8.18 -2.67
C LEU A 149 16.10 6.74 -2.96
N LEU A 150 17.42 6.54 -3.06
CA LEU A 150 18.03 5.21 -3.09
C LEU A 150 18.59 4.88 -1.72
N GLU A 151 18.07 3.83 -1.08
CA GLU A 151 18.59 3.33 0.18
C GLU A 151 19.46 2.10 -0.07
N VAL A 152 20.66 2.13 0.48
CA VAL A 152 21.62 1.04 0.46
C VAL A 152 21.62 0.39 1.83
N THR A 153 21.10 -0.84 1.92
CA THR A 153 20.82 -1.50 3.22
C THR A 153 22.02 -2.27 3.78
N ARG A 154 23.06 -2.52 2.97
CA ARG A 154 24.25 -3.26 3.40
C ARG A 154 25.54 -2.59 2.93
N GLN A 155 26.65 -3.01 3.55
CA GLN A 155 28.00 -2.68 3.08
C GLN A 155 28.32 -3.42 1.78
N ASN A 156 29.25 -2.87 0.98
CA ASN A 156 29.69 -3.43 -0.29
C ASN A 156 28.53 -3.72 -1.26
N ALA A 157 27.64 -2.75 -1.41
CA ALA A 157 26.57 -2.80 -2.38
C ALA A 157 27.13 -2.65 -3.81
N PRO A 158 26.34 -3.00 -4.85
CA PRO A 158 26.73 -2.84 -6.25
C PRO A 158 27.25 -1.42 -6.56
N GLY A 159 28.24 -1.33 -7.47
CA GLY A 159 28.80 -0.05 -7.89
C GLY A 159 29.63 0.66 -6.82
N GLY A 160 30.07 -0.04 -5.79
CA GLY A 160 30.91 0.51 -4.72
C GLY A 160 30.13 1.41 -3.73
N LEU A 161 28.80 1.36 -3.75
CA LEU A 161 27.99 2.09 -2.80
C LEU A 161 28.16 1.51 -1.39
N VAL A 162 28.22 2.36 -0.40
CA VAL A 162 28.23 1.99 1.01
C VAL A 162 26.81 2.08 1.60
N ARG A 163 26.58 1.43 2.72
CA ARG A 163 25.31 1.53 3.44
C ARG A 163 24.99 2.99 3.74
N GLY A 164 23.81 3.44 3.34
CA GLY A 164 23.37 4.82 3.52
C GLY A 164 22.18 5.18 2.66
N ARG A 165 21.85 6.46 2.63
CA ARG A 165 20.74 7.06 1.87
C ARG A 165 21.31 8.03 0.85
N TYR A 166 20.76 8.00 -0.35
CA TYR A 166 21.24 8.78 -1.48
C TYR A 166 20.07 9.41 -2.23
N ASP A 167 20.08 10.71 -2.34
CA ASP A 167 19.15 11.43 -3.21
C ASP A 167 19.56 11.29 -4.66
N VAL A 168 18.62 10.92 -5.52
CA VAL A 168 18.83 10.86 -6.96
C VAL A 168 18.75 12.28 -7.53
N GLU A 169 19.87 12.78 -8.04
CA GLU A 169 19.98 14.14 -8.65
C GLU A 169 19.70 14.12 -10.16
N GLY A 170 19.81 12.96 -10.80
CA GLY A 170 19.60 12.78 -12.23
C GLY A 170 20.53 11.77 -12.85
N ILE A 171 20.63 11.82 -14.16
CA ILE A 171 21.46 10.92 -14.98
C ILE A 171 22.43 11.76 -15.78
N ASP A 172 23.72 11.39 -15.78
CA ASP A 172 24.73 12.08 -16.57
C ASP A 172 24.72 11.64 -18.05
N ALA A 173 25.48 12.34 -18.90
CA ALA A 173 25.56 12.04 -20.32
C ALA A 173 26.14 10.66 -20.67
N LYS A 174 26.74 9.96 -19.69
CA LYS A 174 27.27 8.59 -19.82
C LYS A 174 26.32 7.53 -19.30
N GLY A 175 25.08 7.89 -18.91
CA GLY A 175 24.09 6.98 -18.36
C GLY A 175 24.34 6.59 -16.91
N ARG A 176 25.17 7.32 -16.16
CA ARG A 176 25.40 7.05 -14.73
C ARG A 176 24.42 7.85 -13.89
N VAL A 177 23.91 7.26 -12.84
CA VAL A 177 23.03 7.91 -11.88
C VAL A 177 23.87 8.79 -10.94
N MET A 178 23.49 10.04 -10.84
CA MET A 178 24.11 11.02 -9.94
C MET A 178 23.39 10.94 -8.60
N LEU A 179 24.10 10.53 -7.57
CA LEU A 179 23.60 10.33 -6.23
C LEU A 179 24.23 11.35 -5.27
N ARG A 180 23.43 11.92 -4.37
CA ARG A 180 23.91 12.78 -3.28
C ARG A 180 23.71 12.07 -1.95
N ASP A 181 24.78 11.87 -1.21
CA ASP A 181 24.70 11.28 0.13
C ASP A 181 24.26 12.29 1.21
N GLU A 182 24.02 11.79 2.43
CA GLU A 182 23.60 12.62 3.58
C GLU A 182 24.63 13.69 3.98
N SER A 183 25.90 13.57 3.55
CA SER A 183 26.94 14.59 3.75
C SER A 183 26.95 15.68 2.67
N GLY A 184 26.12 15.52 1.62
CA GLY A 184 26.06 16.39 0.46
C GLY A 184 27.04 16.05 -0.65
N LYS A 185 27.83 14.97 -0.51
CA LYS A 185 28.81 14.51 -1.51
C LYS A 185 28.09 13.90 -2.72
N LEU A 186 28.55 14.27 -3.92
CA LEU A 186 28.04 13.74 -5.18
C LEU A 186 28.81 12.47 -5.58
N ILE A 187 28.08 11.39 -5.86
CA ILE A 187 28.60 10.09 -6.23
C ILE A 187 28.03 9.70 -7.59
N LYS A 188 28.86 9.16 -8.46
CA LYS A 188 28.48 8.63 -9.78
C LYS A 188 28.30 7.12 -9.66
N PHE A 189 27.09 6.68 -9.77
CA PHE A 189 26.72 5.27 -9.68
C PHE A 189 26.43 4.70 -11.07
N ASP A 190 27.09 3.61 -11.41
CA ASP A 190 26.77 2.86 -12.62
C ASP A 190 25.77 1.75 -12.29
N PRO A 191 24.50 1.86 -12.69
CA PRO A 191 23.50 0.86 -12.39
C PRO A 191 23.76 -0.49 -13.08
N ALA A 192 24.52 -0.53 -14.19
CA ALA A 192 24.88 -1.78 -14.86
C ALA A 192 25.78 -2.69 -13.99
N ALA A 193 26.41 -2.15 -12.95
CA ALA A 193 27.17 -2.92 -11.97
C ALA A 193 26.31 -3.76 -11.01
N ILE A 194 24.97 -3.60 -11.04
CA ILE A 194 24.05 -4.44 -10.24
C ILE A 194 24.01 -5.85 -10.83
N ASP A 195 24.30 -6.85 -10.01
CA ASP A 195 24.11 -8.26 -10.37
C ASP A 195 22.66 -8.69 -10.09
N PRO A 196 21.85 -8.99 -11.12
CA PRO A 196 20.47 -9.39 -10.94
C PRO A 196 20.32 -10.76 -10.26
N SER A 197 21.37 -11.59 -10.29
CA SER A 197 21.39 -12.91 -9.64
C SER A 197 21.63 -12.83 -8.13
N ASP A 198 22.19 -11.73 -7.64
CA ASP A 198 22.39 -11.50 -6.20
C ASP A 198 21.05 -11.19 -5.52
N LYS A 199 20.41 -12.21 -4.96
CA LYS A 199 19.09 -12.12 -4.30
C LYS A 199 19.09 -11.35 -2.98
N ARG A 200 20.22 -10.79 -2.53
CA ARG A 200 20.27 -10.00 -1.30
C ARG A 200 19.74 -8.59 -1.60
N ASP A 201 18.68 -8.20 -0.93
CA ASP A 201 18.08 -6.85 -1.06
C ASP A 201 19.04 -5.79 -0.53
N ALA A 202 19.92 -5.29 -1.40
CA ALA A 202 20.88 -4.28 -1.04
C ALA A 202 20.41 -2.86 -1.37
N LEU A 203 19.55 -2.73 -2.37
CA LEU A 203 19.08 -1.44 -2.90
C LEU A 203 17.56 -1.35 -2.82
N ARG A 204 17.07 -0.22 -2.34
CA ARG A 204 15.64 0.12 -2.32
C ARG A 204 15.46 1.52 -2.91
N LEU A 205 14.77 1.59 -4.04
CA LEU A 205 14.41 2.86 -4.68
C LEU A 205 13.02 3.27 -4.22
N SER A 206 12.88 4.52 -3.79
CA SER A 206 11.61 5.07 -3.29
C SER A 206 11.33 6.43 -3.88
N GLU A 207 10.07 6.71 -4.11
CA GLU A 207 9.56 8.04 -4.43
C GLU A 207 9.27 8.80 -3.14
N LYS A 208 9.62 10.09 -3.13
CA LYS A 208 9.33 11.00 -2.00
C LYS A 208 7.98 11.66 -2.22
N HIS A 209 7.08 11.50 -1.28
CA HIS A 209 5.78 12.17 -1.28
C HIS A 209 5.67 13.15 -0.12
N LYS A 210 5.04 14.29 -0.36
CA LYS A 210 4.68 15.23 0.69
C LYS A 210 3.31 14.84 1.23
N GLU A 211 3.27 14.54 2.51
CA GLU A 211 2.05 14.17 3.22
C GLU A 211 1.85 15.11 4.41
N THR A 212 0.61 15.42 4.74
CA THR A 212 0.27 16.14 5.96
C THR A 212 -0.61 15.26 6.81
N ILE A 213 -0.22 15.03 8.05
CA ILE A 213 -0.98 14.23 9.00
C ILE A 213 -1.55 15.13 10.09
N TYR A 214 -2.72 14.77 10.61
CA TYR A 214 -3.45 15.47 11.64
C TYR A 214 -3.75 14.56 12.83
N GLU A 215 -4.03 15.15 13.97
CA GLU A 215 -4.60 14.43 15.10
C GLU A 215 -5.96 13.83 14.69
N GLY A 216 -6.14 12.54 14.95
CA GLY A 216 -7.28 11.73 14.52
C GLY A 216 -7.08 10.93 13.24
N ASP A 217 -6.06 11.23 12.42
CA ASP A 217 -5.80 10.47 11.18
C ASP A 217 -5.53 9.00 11.44
N LYS A 218 -5.99 8.17 10.49
CA LYS A 218 -5.61 6.76 10.36
C LYS A 218 -4.44 6.63 9.42
N ILE A 219 -3.40 5.94 9.89
CA ILE A 219 -2.22 5.61 9.08
C ILE A 219 -2.01 4.11 9.01
N ARG A 220 -1.17 3.68 8.08
CA ARG A 220 -0.71 2.29 7.94
C ARG A 220 0.79 2.27 7.70
N TRP A 221 1.49 1.39 8.41
CA TRP A 221 2.92 1.23 8.23
C TRP A 221 3.24 0.53 6.91
N THR A 222 4.22 1.04 6.16
CA THR A 222 4.73 0.42 4.93
C THR A 222 5.94 -0.47 5.18
N GLU A 223 6.59 -0.33 6.31
CA GLU A 223 7.72 -1.11 6.79
C GLU A 223 7.47 -1.55 8.24
N LYS A 224 8.29 -2.45 8.74
CA LYS A 224 8.26 -2.89 10.14
C LYS A 224 9.40 -2.30 10.95
N ASP A 225 9.19 -2.19 12.25
CA ASP A 225 10.22 -1.94 13.26
C ASP A 225 10.02 -2.91 14.42
N ASP A 226 10.74 -4.03 14.36
CA ASP A 226 10.60 -5.11 15.33
C ASP A 226 11.00 -4.66 16.75
N ALA A 227 11.92 -3.69 16.89
CA ALA A 227 12.36 -3.20 18.20
C ALA A 227 11.27 -2.42 18.93
N ARG A 228 10.36 -1.79 18.21
CA ARG A 228 9.23 -1.00 18.75
C ARG A 228 7.88 -1.68 18.56
N GLY A 229 7.85 -2.91 18.06
CA GLY A 229 6.62 -3.66 17.83
C GLY A 229 5.76 -3.13 16.68
N LEU A 230 6.31 -2.29 15.77
CA LEU A 230 5.56 -1.75 14.64
C LEU A 230 5.57 -2.73 13.48
N MET A 231 4.41 -3.22 13.10
CA MET A 231 4.28 -4.24 12.07
C MET A 231 3.90 -3.64 10.72
N LYS A 232 4.53 -4.14 9.66
CA LYS A 232 4.16 -3.78 8.29
C LYS A 232 2.69 -4.08 8.05
N SER A 233 2.00 -3.15 7.39
CA SER A 233 0.57 -3.22 7.08
C SER A 233 -0.37 -3.08 8.28
N GLU A 234 0.14 -2.89 9.47
CA GLU A 234 -0.67 -2.57 10.64
C GLU A 234 -1.18 -1.12 10.56
N GLU A 235 -2.42 -0.92 10.98
CA GLU A 235 -3.04 0.40 11.09
C GLU A 235 -2.81 0.99 12.48
N ALA A 236 -2.62 2.31 12.53
CA ALA A 236 -2.57 3.06 13.76
C ALA A 236 -3.35 4.38 13.61
N ARG A 237 -3.75 4.96 14.74
CA ARG A 237 -4.40 6.26 14.81
C ARG A 237 -3.45 7.27 15.43
N ILE A 238 -3.41 8.47 14.90
CA ILE A 238 -2.66 9.58 15.50
C ILE A 238 -3.49 10.16 16.63
N LEU A 239 -3.02 10.01 17.87
CA LEU A 239 -3.68 10.55 19.08
C LEU A 239 -3.31 12.01 19.33
N GLY A 240 -2.12 12.42 18.93
CA GLY A 240 -1.67 13.78 19.13
C GLY A 240 -0.36 14.09 18.44
N ILE A 241 -0.17 15.38 18.14
CA ILE A 241 1.07 15.92 17.57
C ILE A 241 1.45 17.15 18.41
N ARG A 242 2.37 16.97 19.35
CA ARG A 242 2.74 18.03 20.32
C ARG A 242 4.25 18.02 20.56
N ASP A 243 4.85 19.19 20.69
CA ASP A 243 6.26 19.38 21.03
C ASP A 243 7.24 18.56 20.18
N GLY A 244 6.91 18.37 18.89
CA GLY A 244 7.72 17.58 17.99
C GLY A 244 7.64 16.07 18.19
N ILE A 245 6.63 15.60 18.94
CA ILE A 245 6.33 14.18 19.16
C ILE A 245 4.98 13.85 18.53
N VAL A 246 4.93 12.74 17.83
CA VAL A 246 3.71 12.13 17.28
C VAL A 246 3.38 10.92 18.15
N THR A 247 2.23 10.95 18.81
CA THR A 247 1.70 9.82 19.59
C THR A 247 0.72 9.05 18.73
N LEU A 248 0.94 7.76 18.60
CA LEU A 248 0.09 6.86 17.79
C LEU A 248 -0.42 5.71 18.66
N GLU A 249 -1.59 5.19 18.33
CA GLU A 249 -2.20 4.03 18.96
C GLU A 249 -2.51 2.98 17.89
N ASN A 250 -2.14 1.72 18.14
CA ASN A 250 -2.48 0.59 17.27
C ASN A 250 -3.88 0.02 17.62
N LYS A 251 -4.34 -0.96 16.85
CA LYS A 251 -5.66 -1.60 17.08
C LYS A 251 -5.78 -2.35 18.43
N ALA A 252 -4.66 -2.68 19.05
CA ALA A 252 -4.65 -3.33 20.37
C ALA A 252 -4.74 -2.32 21.53
N GLY A 253 -4.74 -1.01 21.23
CA GLY A 253 -4.73 0.07 22.23
C GLY A 253 -3.33 0.36 22.78
N GLU A 254 -2.28 -0.18 22.17
CA GLU A 254 -0.90 0.11 22.55
C GLU A 254 -0.45 1.42 21.90
N THR A 255 0.21 2.25 22.67
CA THR A 255 0.70 3.56 22.22
C THR A 255 2.19 3.56 21.95
N VAL A 256 2.59 4.29 20.92
CA VAL A 256 3.98 4.57 20.58
C VAL A 256 4.18 6.06 20.36
N GLU A 257 5.29 6.59 20.84
CA GLU A 257 5.70 7.98 20.64
C GLU A 257 6.89 8.03 19.70
N LEU A 258 6.77 8.80 18.64
CA LEU A 258 7.82 9.01 17.65
C LEU A 258 8.15 10.50 17.56
N LYS A 259 9.44 10.82 17.54
CA LYS A 259 9.87 12.19 17.22
C LYS A 259 9.49 12.54 15.78
N GLN A 260 9.16 13.79 15.51
CA GLN A 260 8.76 14.24 14.16
C GLN A 260 9.79 13.96 13.05
N ASN A 261 11.06 13.73 13.43
CA ASN A 261 12.13 13.35 12.50
C ASN A 261 12.45 11.85 12.53
N ASP A 262 11.60 11.03 13.18
CA ASP A 262 11.78 9.60 13.21
C ASP A 262 11.56 8.99 11.82
N ARG A 263 12.48 8.11 11.43
CA ARG A 263 12.44 7.46 10.09
C ARG A 263 11.21 6.60 9.87
N MET A 264 10.55 6.13 10.92
CA MET A 264 9.30 5.38 10.78
C MET A 264 8.15 6.27 10.29
N LEU A 265 8.13 7.56 10.60
CA LEU A 265 7.14 8.48 10.04
C LEU A 265 7.29 8.68 8.53
N GLU A 266 8.46 8.37 7.95
CA GLU A 266 8.62 8.30 6.49
C GLU A 266 8.05 6.99 5.90
N ARG A 267 7.80 5.99 6.74
CA ARG A 267 7.37 4.63 6.37
C ARG A 267 5.90 4.37 6.67
N MET A 268 5.07 5.34 6.41
CA MET A 268 3.63 5.24 6.59
C MET A 268 2.89 5.90 5.44
N GLY A 269 1.60 5.69 5.39
CA GLY A 269 0.66 6.40 4.52
C GLY A 269 -0.71 6.46 5.17
N LEU A 270 -1.57 7.38 4.70
CA LEU A 270 -2.97 7.42 5.11
C LEU A 270 -3.66 6.09 4.79
N ALA A 271 -4.57 5.65 5.65
CA ALA A 271 -5.17 4.33 5.62
C ALA A 271 -6.71 4.34 5.49
N TYR A 272 -7.28 5.38 4.94
CA TYR A 272 -8.73 5.43 4.65
C TYR A 272 -9.08 4.53 3.46
N ALA A 273 -8.30 4.63 2.37
CA ALA A 273 -8.38 3.74 1.22
C ALA A 273 -7.13 2.87 1.12
N ILE A 274 -7.32 1.57 0.95
CA ILE A 274 -6.25 0.57 0.90
C ILE A 274 -6.32 -0.28 -0.37
N ASN A 275 -5.23 -0.97 -0.69
CA ASN A 275 -5.17 -1.90 -1.81
C ASN A 275 -5.83 -3.23 -1.44
N MET A 276 -6.57 -3.85 -2.36
CA MET A 276 -7.16 -5.18 -2.18
C MET A 276 -6.14 -6.25 -1.79
N HIS A 277 -4.91 -6.21 -2.35
CA HIS A 277 -3.84 -7.14 -1.98
C HIS A 277 -3.40 -6.98 -0.51
N GLN A 278 -3.38 -5.75 -0.01
CA GLN A 278 -3.04 -5.47 1.39
C GLN A 278 -4.15 -5.88 2.36
N ALA A 279 -5.38 -5.98 1.85
CA ALA A 279 -6.55 -6.39 2.60
C ALA A 279 -6.72 -7.92 2.65
N GLN A 280 -5.94 -8.67 1.89
CA GLN A 280 -6.01 -10.13 1.88
C GLN A 280 -5.72 -10.67 3.28
N GLY A 281 -6.69 -11.39 3.85
CA GLY A 281 -6.63 -11.88 5.23
C GLY A 281 -7.29 -10.96 6.26
N ASP A 282 -7.55 -9.68 5.93
CA ASP A 282 -8.33 -8.78 6.80
C ASP A 282 -9.83 -9.08 6.71
N THR A 283 -10.55 -8.88 7.79
CA THR A 283 -12.01 -9.03 7.85
C THR A 283 -12.61 -7.69 8.24
N ARG A 284 -13.52 -7.19 7.41
CA ARG A 284 -14.27 -5.96 7.66
C ARG A 284 -15.76 -6.25 7.59
N ASP A 285 -16.53 -5.54 8.39
CA ASP A 285 -17.99 -5.70 8.38
C ASP A 285 -18.62 -5.13 7.11
N MET A 286 -18.07 -4.00 6.64
CA MET A 286 -18.49 -3.32 5.42
C MET A 286 -17.31 -2.95 4.53
N ALA A 287 -17.55 -2.82 3.24
CA ALA A 287 -16.55 -2.43 2.26
C ALA A 287 -17.17 -1.57 1.15
N ILE A 288 -16.44 -0.56 0.73
CA ILE A 288 -16.73 0.20 -0.49
C ILE A 288 -15.59 -0.11 -1.47
N GLY A 289 -15.93 -0.78 -2.58
CA GLY A 289 -14.98 -1.08 -3.65
C GLY A 289 -15.04 -0.01 -4.73
N GLU A 290 -13.94 0.70 -4.93
CA GLU A 290 -13.77 1.61 -6.06
C GLU A 290 -13.04 0.88 -7.17
N MET A 291 -13.64 0.85 -8.36
CA MET A 291 -13.11 0.17 -9.55
C MET A 291 -13.28 1.04 -10.78
N HIS A 292 -12.21 1.17 -11.55
CA HIS A 292 -12.25 1.85 -12.84
C HIS A 292 -12.34 0.83 -13.97
N SER A 293 -13.22 1.05 -14.95
CA SER A 293 -13.45 0.13 -16.07
C SER A 293 -12.20 -0.14 -16.92
N SER A 294 -11.23 0.79 -16.92
CA SER A 294 -9.94 0.63 -17.60
C SER A 294 -8.88 -0.08 -16.76
N ALA A 295 -9.20 -0.53 -15.54
CA ALA A 295 -8.25 -1.25 -14.70
C ALA A 295 -7.93 -2.61 -15.32
N ARG A 296 -6.65 -2.84 -15.67
CA ARG A 296 -6.19 -4.02 -16.42
C ARG A 296 -6.53 -5.38 -15.80
N HIS A 297 -6.82 -5.40 -14.51
CA HIS A 297 -7.19 -6.63 -13.79
C HIS A 297 -8.70 -6.92 -13.78
N LEU A 298 -9.49 -6.10 -14.47
CA LEU A 298 -10.92 -6.32 -14.71
C LEU A 298 -11.20 -6.83 -16.13
N SER A 299 -10.17 -6.92 -16.98
CA SER A 299 -10.23 -7.42 -18.34
C SER A 299 -9.81 -8.89 -18.44
#